data_5d201f3aea2b19cbb80a9f3493cec48f
#
_entry.id   5d201f3aea2b19cbb80a9f3493cec48f
#
_cell.length_a   1.000
_cell.length_b   1.000
_cell.length_c   1.000
_cell.angle_alpha   90.00
_cell.angle_beta   90.00
_cell.angle_gamma   90.00
#
_symmetry.space_group_name_H-M   'P 1'
#
loop_
_entity.id
_entity.type
_entity.pdbx_description
1 polymer ?
#
loop_
_entity_poly.entity_id
_entity_poly.type
_entity_poly.pdbx_seq_one_letter_code
_entity_poly.pdbx_strand_id
1 'polypeptide(L)'
;IVTGDWSSDVCSSDLKANISSPKEAINLGIGMVHQHFMLAKNLTVLENIILGIDKPFLKNIKLAKYRSEIQKVMNLYSLNIDLDQYVDELSVGEKQRVEIIKVLYRGAKILILDEPTAVLVPQEVEELFKNLKDLKDNGVTVLFISHKLDEVLEIADEISVMRSGQMIDTVLNNNVSKIQLAEMMIGKSLPVPPPRATSTSEEIILKVENLESQDEDGRNVFTDISFEVNKSEILGIAGVEGNGQKEVVEAIIGIQAIDSGKITFMNQDIKNKGTRERLESGISFIPEDRQLQAMIMDMNLTNNVIIGRQNIEKYKSSLGTMKTKNAVKESEKVISAFEVKTPGTNTLATALSGGNQQKFVVGRELEDDPSLLIASQPTRGIDIGAQALIWEKLKKSRDEGLSVLLISADLEELIGLSDRIIVFYQGKLVKELDAKNVTPEDLGGYMTGLKT
;
A
#
# COMPACT_ATOMS: atom_id res chain seq x y z
N ILE A 1 -17.80 -13.78 4.51
CA ILE A 1 -19.00 -14.28 3.78
C ILE A 1 -20.13 -13.37 4.22
N VAL A 2 -20.47 -12.37 3.44
CA VAL A 2 -21.63 -11.53 3.66
C VAL A 2 -22.77 -12.23 2.92
N THR A 3 -23.68 -12.85 3.68
CA THR A 3 -25.00 -13.25 3.20
C THR A 3 -25.88 -12.00 3.11
N GLY A 4 -25.68 -11.22 2.07
CA GLY A 4 -26.60 -10.16 1.67
C GLY A 4 -27.23 -10.59 0.34
N ASP A 5 -28.51 -10.34 0.16
CA ASP A 5 -29.25 -10.55 -1.09
C ASP A 5 -28.52 -9.83 -2.24
N TRP A 6 -27.62 -10.54 -2.91
CA TRP A 6 -27.04 -10.11 -4.17
C TRP A 6 -28.05 -10.37 -5.27
N SER A 7 -29.10 -9.59 -5.33
CA SER A 7 -29.86 -9.44 -6.57
C SER A 7 -29.15 -8.42 -7.46
N SER A 8 -27.91 -8.71 -7.85
CA SER A 8 -27.34 -8.08 -9.01
C SER A 8 -28.04 -8.70 -10.21
N ASP A 9 -28.88 -7.93 -10.87
CA ASP A 9 -29.40 -8.26 -12.19
C ASP A 9 -28.20 -8.26 -13.18
N VAL A 10 -27.37 -9.30 -13.14
CA VAL A 10 -26.38 -9.57 -14.19
C VAL A 10 -27.17 -10.13 -15.36
N CYS A 11 -27.76 -9.23 -16.15
CA CYS A 11 -28.48 -9.58 -17.35
C CYS A 11 -27.53 -9.73 -18.53
N SER A 12 -27.07 -10.95 -18.81
CA SER A 12 -26.54 -11.23 -20.15
C SER A 12 -27.66 -11.53 -21.17
N SER A 13 -28.92 -11.61 -20.73
CA SER A 13 -30.07 -11.98 -21.56
C SER A 13 -31.43 -11.76 -20.86
N ASP A 14 -31.57 -10.72 -20.03
CA ASP A 14 -32.83 -10.38 -19.28
C ASP A 14 -33.42 -11.52 -18.40
N LEU A 15 -32.62 -12.58 -18.18
CA LEU A 15 -33.02 -13.71 -17.35
C LEU A 15 -32.25 -13.67 -16.01
N LYS A 16 -33.03 -13.74 -14.91
CA LYS A 16 -32.42 -13.85 -13.56
C LYS A 16 -31.61 -15.13 -13.46
N ALA A 17 -30.30 -14.98 -13.17
CA ALA A 17 -29.41 -16.09 -12.86
C ALA A 17 -29.26 -16.21 -11.33
N ASN A 18 -29.51 -17.40 -10.78
CA ASN A 18 -29.19 -17.68 -9.38
C ASN A 18 -27.84 -18.41 -9.31
N ILE A 19 -26.80 -17.71 -8.85
CA ILE A 19 -25.43 -18.24 -8.77
C ILE A 19 -25.18 -18.68 -7.33
N SER A 20 -25.21 -19.99 -7.08
CA SER A 20 -25.06 -20.55 -5.74
C SER A 20 -23.63 -21.07 -5.45
N SER A 21 -22.76 -21.15 -6.48
CA SER A 21 -21.40 -21.66 -6.34
C SER A 21 -20.44 -21.06 -7.37
N PRO A 22 -19.10 -21.02 -7.08
CA PRO A 22 -18.09 -20.61 -8.05
C PRO A 22 -18.11 -21.46 -9.34
N LYS A 23 -18.45 -22.72 -9.24
CA LYS A 23 -18.55 -23.62 -10.40
C LYS A 23 -19.67 -23.22 -11.35
N GLU A 24 -20.80 -22.78 -10.80
CA GLU A 24 -21.92 -22.26 -11.60
C GLU A 24 -21.54 -20.93 -12.27
N ALA A 25 -20.84 -20.02 -11.56
CA ALA A 25 -20.32 -18.79 -12.16
C ALA A 25 -19.40 -19.08 -13.35
N ILE A 26 -18.45 -20.02 -13.21
CA ILE A 26 -17.56 -20.43 -14.31
C ILE A 26 -18.36 -21.00 -15.48
N ASN A 27 -19.36 -21.83 -15.22
CA ASN A 27 -20.19 -22.41 -16.29
C ASN A 27 -21.03 -21.38 -17.03
N LEU A 28 -21.36 -20.26 -16.39
CA LEU A 28 -22.04 -19.10 -16.98
C LEU A 28 -21.09 -18.16 -17.72
N GLY A 29 -19.78 -18.47 -17.73
CA GLY A 29 -18.76 -17.65 -18.38
C GLY A 29 -18.30 -16.45 -17.54
N ILE A 30 -18.43 -16.52 -16.22
CA ILE A 30 -17.87 -15.54 -15.29
C ILE A 30 -16.55 -16.06 -14.77
N GLY A 31 -15.49 -15.28 -14.92
CA GLY A 31 -14.18 -15.59 -14.40
C GLY A 31 -13.62 -14.47 -13.53
N MET A 32 -12.82 -14.82 -12.53
CA MET A 32 -12.26 -13.86 -11.60
C MET A 32 -10.75 -14.07 -11.45
N VAL A 33 -10.02 -12.99 -11.49
CA VAL A 33 -8.60 -12.89 -11.09
C VAL A 33 -8.55 -12.20 -9.74
N HIS A 34 -8.04 -12.91 -8.75
CA HIS A 34 -7.94 -12.43 -7.37
C HIS A 34 -6.74 -11.52 -7.16
N GLN A 35 -6.80 -10.67 -6.14
CA GLN A 35 -5.71 -9.79 -5.70
C GLN A 35 -4.40 -10.56 -5.44
N HIS A 36 -4.49 -11.78 -4.88
CA HIS A 36 -3.35 -12.68 -4.71
C HIS A 36 -3.40 -13.79 -5.76
N PHE A 37 -2.32 -13.99 -6.50
CA PHE A 37 -2.25 -14.99 -7.55
C PHE A 37 -2.43 -16.41 -7.01
N MET A 38 -3.35 -17.15 -7.63
CA MET A 38 -3.68 -18.54 -7.28
C MET A 38 -2.93 -19.52 -8.21
N LEU A 39 -1.59 -19.32 -8.34
CA LEU A 39 -0.73 -20.11 -9.20
C LEU A 39 0.16 -21.06 -8.38
N ALA A 40 0.36 -22.28 -8.88
CA ALA A 40 1.30 -23.24 -8.34
C ALA A 40 2.71 -22.91 -8.84
N LYS A 41 3.59 -22.44 -7.94
CA LYS A 41 4.94 -21.94 -8.27
C LYS A 41 5.85 -22.97 -8.94
N ASN A 42 5.70 -24.23 -8.60
CA ASN A 42 6.50 -25.36 -9.07
C ASN A 42 5.98 -26.02 -10.37
N LEU A 43 4.99 -25.43 -11.01
CA LEU A 43 4.43 -25.87 -12.29
C LEU A 43 4.75 -24.88 -13.39
N THR A 44 4.75 -25.34 -14.64
CA THR A 44 4.87 -24.48 -15.82
C THR A 44 3.60 -23.66 -16.04
N VAL A 45 3.69 -22.64 -16.87
CA VAL A 45 2.53 -21.81 -17.30
C VAL A 45 1.46 -22.71 -17.91
N LEU A 46 1.82 -23.60 -18.83
CA LEU A 46 0.89 -24.55 -19.45
C LEU A 46 0.14 -25.38 -18.41
N GLU A 47 0.88 -25.96 -17.46
CA GLU A 47 0.31 -26.82 -16.41
C GLU A 47 -0.63 -26.03 -15.48
N ASN A 48 -0.28 -24.79 -15.13
CA ASN A 48 -1.14 -23.92 -14.32
C ASN A 48 -2.46 -23.58 -15.01
N ILE A 49 -2.44 -23.33 -16.32
CA ILE A 49 -3.66 -22.98 -17.09
C ILE A 49 -4.62 -24.16 -17.14
N ILE A 50 -4.10 -25.38 -17.37
CA ILE A 50 -4.92 -26.59 -17.49
C ILE A 50 -5.30 -27.22 -16.14
N LEU A 51 -4.72 -26.75 -15.04
CA LEU A 51 -4.96 -27.30 -13.70
C LEU A 51 -6.45 -27.23 -13.35
N GLY A 52 -7.04 -28.37 -13.04
CA GLY A 52 -8.45 -28.50 -12.63
C GLY A 52 -9.47 -28.55 -13.78
N ILE A 53 -9.06 -28.59 -15.05
CA ILE A 53 -9.97 -28.72 -16.21
C ILE A 53 -10.41 -30.16 -16.42
N ASP A 54 -9.50 -31.10 -16.33
CA ASP A 54 -9.80 -32.52 -16.49
C ASP A 54 -9.89 -33.27 -15.16
N LYS A 55 -10.74 -34.31 -15.14
CA LYS A 55 -10.81 -35.25 -14.01
C LYS A 55 -9.50 -35.99 -13.90
N PRO A 56 -8.89 -36.08 -12.72
CA PRO A 56 -7.53 -36.50 -12.56
C PRO A 56 -7.32 -38.00 -12.76
N PHE A 57 -6.07 -38.35 -13.03
CA PHE A 57 -5.33 -39.54 -12.61
C PHE A 57 -5.19 -40.77 -13.49
N LEU A 58 -5.85 -40.94 -14.63
CA LEU A 58 -5.69 -42.20 -15.35
C LEU A 58 -5.55 -42.14 -16.89
N LYS A 59 -5.44 -40.96 -17.50
CA LYS A 59 -5.18 -40.89 -18.95
C LYS A 59 -4.04 -39.92 -19.23
N ASN A 60 -3.15 -40.30 -20.12
CA ASN A 60 -2.08 -39.44 -20.65
C ASN A 60 -2.67 -38.11 -21.08
N ILE A 61 -2.38 -37.04 -20.33
CA ILE A 61 -2.79 -35.68 -20.68
C ILE A 61 -2.12 -35.33 -22.02
N LYS A 62 -2.90 -35.09 -23.05
CA LYS A 62 -2.38 -34.67 -24.36
C LYS A 62 -1.99 -33.18 -24.34
N LEU A 63 -0.86 -32.89 -23.67
CA LEU A 63 -0.35 -31.51 -23.52
C LEU A 63 -0.27 -30.74 -24.85
N ALA A 64 0.06 -31.40 -25.94
CA ALA A 64 0.13 -30.79 -27.26
C ALA A 64 -1.22 -30.23 -27.73
N LYS A 65 -2.36 -30.86 -27.38
CA LYS A 65 -3.69 -30.36 -27.71
C LYS A 65 -3.98 -29.07 -26.93
N TYR A 66 -3.78 -29.12 -25.62
CA TYR A 66 -3.99 -27.95 -24.76
C TYR A 66 -3.09 -26.78 -25.15
N ARG A 67 -1.83 -27.02 -25.46
CA ARG A 67 -0.90 -26.00 -25.97
C ARG A 67 -1.46 -25.28 -27.18
N SER A 68 -1.95 -26.04 -28.19
CA SER A 68 -2.51 -25.46 -29.41
C SER A 68 -3.77 -24.62 -29.14
N GLU A 69 -4.62 -25.06 -28.22
CA GLU A 69 -5.84 -24.36 -27.85
C GLU A 69 -5.54 -23.06 -27.06
N ILE A 70 -4.62 -23.13 -26.08
CA ILE A 70 -4.17 -21.99 -25.30
C ILE A 70 -3.48 -20.96 -26.20
N GLN A 71 -2.64 -21.41 -27.14
CA GLN A 71 -1.99 -20.51 -28.10
C GLN A 71 -3.00 -19.73 -28.96
N LYS A 72 -4.14 -20.32 -29.29
CA LYS A 72 -5.22 -19.59 -29.99
C LYS A 72 -5.82 -18.49 -29.12
N VAL A 73 -6.05 -18.78 -27.84
CA VAL A 73 -6.54 -17.76 -26.89
C VAL A 73 -5.53 -16.64 -26.72
N MET A 74 -4.26 -17.00 -26.53
CA MET A 74 -3.17 -16.01 -26.42
C MET A 74 -3.10 -15.10 -27.65
N ASN A 75 -3.16 -15.69 -28.86
CA ASN A 75 -3.12 -14.92 -30.11
C ASN A 75 -4.37 -14.04 -30.28
N LEU A 76 -5.56 -14.54 -29.88
CA LEU A 76 -6.82 -13.79 -29.99
C LEU A 76 -6.81 -12.50 -29.16
N TYR A 77 -6.21 -12.56 -27.97
CA TYR A 77 -6.21 -11.47 -27.00
C TYR A 77 -4.83 -10.78 -26.86
N SER A 78 -3.90 -11.05 -27.75
CA SER A 78 -2.54 -10.47 -27.74
C SER A 78 -1.75 -10.70 -26.45
N LEU A 79 -2.07 -11.77 -25.70
CA LEU A 79 -1.45 -12.12 -24.41
C LEU A 79 -0.27 -13.08 -24.65
N ASN A 80 0.94 -12.53 -24.76
CA ASN A 80 2.14 -13.32 -25.01
C ASN A 80 2.83 -13.75 -23.72
N ILE A 81 3.09 -15.08 -23.59
CA ILE A 81 3.87 -15.68 -22.51
C ILE A 81 4.46 -17.02 -22.96
N ASP A 82 5.60 -17.39 -22.41
CA ASP A 82 6.18 -18.71 -22.64
C ASP A 82 5.45 -19.79 -21.83
N LEU A 83 4.85 -20.75 -22.50
CA LEU A 83 4.08 -21.83 -21.90
C LEU A 83 4.95 -22.88 -21.14
N ASP A 84 6.25 -22.92 -21.43
CA ASP A 84 7.19 -23.87 -20.84
C ASP A 84 7.94 -23.29 -19.62
N GLN A 85 7.85 -21.98 -19.39
CA GLN A 85 8.48 -21.31 -18.26
C GLN A 85 7.80 -21.68 -16.94
N TYR A 86 8.59 -21.83 -15.86
CA TYR A 86 8.06 -22.08 -14.53
C TYR A 86 7.49 -20.79 -13.92
N VAL A 87 6.38 -20.93 -13.17
CA VAL A 87 5.67 -19.76 -12.60
C VAL A 87 6.49 -19.01 -11.55
N ASP A 88 7.41 -19.65 -10.84
CA ASP A 88 8.30 -18.97 -9.88
C ASP A 88 9.30 -18.02 -10.55
N GLU A 89 9.67 -18.27 -11.81
CA GLU A 89 10.58 -17.43 -12.60
C GLU A 89 9.92 -16.20 -13.23
N LEU A 90 8.58 -16.12 -13.21
CA LEU A 90 7.82 -15.06 -13.84
C LEU A 90 7.83 -13.76 -13.01
N SER A 91 7.84 -12.61 -13.70
CA SER A 91 7.54 -11.32 -13.09
C SER A 91 6.09 -11.28 -12.58
N VAL A 92 5.75 -10.24 -11.82
CA VAL A 92 4.40 -10.05 -11.28
C VAL A 92 3.38 -9.85 -12.41
N GLY A 93 3.71 -9.03 -13.40
CA GLY A 93 2.86 -8.79 -14.57
C GLY A 93 2.66 -10.03 -15.42
N GLU A 94 3.69 -10.88 -15.55
CA GLU A 94 3.58 -12.17 -16.24
C GLU A 94 2.67 -13.15 -15.50
N LYS A 95 2.78 -13.25 -14.17
CA LYS A 95 1.87 -14.05 -13.34
C LYS A 95 0.42 -13.62 -13.52
N GLN A 96 0.18 -12.33 -13.62
CA GLN A 96 -1.15 -11.81 -13.88
C GLN A 96 -1.68 -12.19 -15.27
N ARG A 97 -0.84 -12.10 -16.31
CA ARG A 97 -1.20 -12.59 -17.65
C ARG A 97 -1.59 -14.07 -17.65
N VAL A 98 -0.87 -14.91 -16.89
CA VAL A 98 -1.21 -16.33 -16.74
C VAL A 98 -2.61 -16.52 -16.13
N GLU A 99 -2.95 -15.77 -15.08
CA GLU A 99 -4.29 -15.84 -14.46
C GLU A 99 -5.39 -15.40 -15.45
N ILE A 100 -5.16 -14.33 -16.21
CA ILE A 100 -6.11 -13.87 -17.24
C ILE A 100 -6.28 -14.93 -18.33
N ILE A 101 -5.19 -15.48 -18.88
CA ILE A 101 -5.25 -16.55 -19.89
C ILE A 101 -6.00 -17.76 -19.36
N LYS A 102 -5.71 -18.18 -18.15
CA LYS A 102 -6.36 -19.31 -17.46
C LYS A 102 -7.89 -19.15 -17.37
N VAL A 103 -8.36 -17.95 -17.06
CA VAL A 103 -9.79 -17.62 -16.96
C VAL A 103 -10.43 -17.55 -18.36
N LEU A 104 -9.77 -16.92 -19.33
CA LEU A 104 -10.24 -16.84 -20.71
C LEU A 104 -10.29 -18.20 -21.40
N TYR A 105 -9.28 -19.05 -21.18
CA TYR A 105 -9.25 -20.42 -21.70
C TYR A 105 -10.41 -21.27 -21.18
N ARG A 106 -10.92 -20.97 -19.99
CA ARG A 106 -12.13 -21.59 -19.42
C ARG A 106 -13.44 -21.03 -19.99
N GLY A 107 -13.37 -20.11 -20.94
CA GLY A 107 -14.51 -19.55 -21.65
C GLY A 107 -15.18 -18.38 -20.96
N ALA A 108 -14.46 -17.63 -20.14
CA ALA A 108 -14.99 -16.43 -19.50
C ALA A 108 -15.39 -15.38 -20.55
N LYS A 109 -16.61 -14.86 -20.41
CA LYS A 109 -17.17 -13.72 -21.16
C LYS A 109 -17.25 -12.47 -20.29
N ILE A 110 -17.30 -12.66 -18.97
CA ILE A 110 -17.24 -11.61 -17.97
C ILE A 110 -15.97 -11.89 -17.13
N LEU A 111 -15.05 -10.96 -17.16
CA LEU A 111 -13.77 -11.02 -16.41
C LEU A 111 -13.84 -10.05 -15.24
N ILE A 112 -13.75 -10.56 -14.01
CA ILE A 112 -13.66 -9.77 -12.79
C ILE A 112 -12.20 -9.68 -12.38
N LEU A 113 -11.68 -8.48 -12.19
CA LEU A 113 -10.32 -8.20 -11.74
C LEU A 113 -10.38 -7.46 -10.39
N ASP A 114 -9.84 -8.07 -9.35
CA ASP A 114 -9.85 -7.52 -7.99
C ASP A 114 -8.48 -6.91 -7.66
N GLU A 115 -8.43 -5.57 -7.62
CA GLU A 115 -7.21 -4.76 -7.42
C GLU A 115 -5.98 -5.22 -8.23
N PRO A 116 -6.11 -5.37 -9.55
CA PRO A 116 -5.10 -6.06 -10.35
C PRO A 116 -3.77 -5.28 -10.49
N THR A 117 -3.74 -4.01 -10.11
CA THR A 117 -2.56 -3.13 -10.21
C THR A 117 -1.82 -2.92 -8.90
N ALA A 118 -2.28 -3.55 -7.82
CA ALA A 118 -1.75 -3.32 -6.46
C ALA A 118 -0.24 -3.60 -6.31
N VAL A 119 0.29 -4.50 -7.14
CA VAL A 119 1.69 -4.98 -7.08
C VAL A 119 2.46 -4.80 -8.39
N LEU A 120 1.88 -4.10 -9.36
CA LEU A 120 2.49 -3.84 -10.67
C LEU A 120 3.32 -2.55 -10.67
N VAL A 121 4.40 -2.55 -11.45
CA VAL A 121 5.12 -1.32 -11.76
C VAL A 121 4.37 -0.52 -12.85
N PRO A 122 4.57 0.80 -13.00
CA PRO A 122 3.81 1.64 -13.94
C PRO A 122 3.76 1.10 -15.36
N GLN A 123 4.87 0.58 -15.88
CA GLN A 123 4.95 0.02 -17.23
C GLN A 123 4.08 -1.24 -17.39
N GLU A 124 4.00 -2.08 -16.35
CA GLU A 124 3.12 -3.26 -16.35
C GLU A 124 1.65 -2.86 -16.26
N VAL A 125 1.32 -1.74 -15.59
CA VAL A 125 -0.04 -1.18 -15.54
C VAL A 125 -0.48 -0.72 -16.93
N GLU A 126 0.36 0.02 -17.65
CA GLU A 126 0.07 0.45 -19.03
C GLU A 126 -0.17 -0.76 -19.96
N GLU A 127 0.67 -1.80 -19.84
CA GLU A 127 0.50 -3.03 -20.61
C GLU A 127 -0.81 -3.76 -20.26
N LEU A 128 -1.14 -3.85 -18.97
CA LEU A 128 -2.41 -4.41 -18.53
C LEU A 128 -3.60 -3.66 -19.13
N PHE A 129 -3.61 -2.33 -19.06
CA PHE A 129 -4.71 -1.52 -19.59
C PHE A 129 -4.89 -1.68 -21.10
N LYS A 130 -3.78 -1.77 -21.83
CA LYS A 130 -3.82 -2.10 -23.25
C LYS A 130 -4.48 -3.46 -23.49
N ASN A 131 -4.06 -4.49 -22.73
CA ASN A 131 -4.63 -5.83 -22.85
C ASN A 131 -6.13 -5.84 -22.49
N LEU A 132 -6.55 -5.07 -21.49
CA LEU A 132 -7.98 -4.97 -21.10
C LEU A 132 -8.81 -4.27 -22.18
N LYS A 133 -8.27 -3.25 -22.85
CA LYS A 133 -8.92 -2.62 -24.02
C LYS A 133 -9.07 -3.62 -25.17
N ASP A 134 -8.02 -4.39 -25.47
CA ASP A 134 -8.07 -5.45 -26.49
C ASP A 134 -9.11 -6.53 -26.15
N LEU A 135 -9.22 -6.94 -24.88
CA LEU A 135 -10.25 -7.88 -24.42
C LEU A 135 -11.67 -7.34 -24.62
N LYS A 136 -11.91 -6.08 -24.27
CA LYS A 136 -13.19 -5.40 -24.46
C LYS A 136 -13.56 -5.35 -25.96
N ASP A 137 -12.62 -4.97 -26.83
CA ASP A 137 -12.83 -4.87 -28.26
C ASP A 137 -13.15 -6.25 -28.88
N ASN A 138 -12.69 -7.34 -28.26
CA ASN A 138 -13.01 -8.72 -28.61
C ASN A 138 -14.27 -9.26 -27.90
N GLY A 139 -15.08 -8.41 -27.26
CA GLY A 139 -16.39 -8.76 -26.71
C GLY A 139 -16.35 -9.37 -25.31
N VAL A 140 -15.28 -9.22 -24.56
CA VAL A 140 -15.21 -9.59 -23.13
C VAL A 140 -15.68 -8.39 -22.30
N THR A 141 -16.65 -8.61 -21.42
CA THR A 141 -17.03 -7.61 -20.41
C THR A 141 -16.05 -7.66 -19.25
N VAL A 142 -15.46 -6.52 -18.92
CA VAL A 142 -14.48 -6.41 -17.80
C VAL A 142 -15.11 -5.67 -16.63
N LEU A 143 -15.11 -6.28 -15.47
CA LEU A 143 -15.43 -5.66 -14.18
C LEU A 143 -14.11 -5.42 -13.43
N PHE A 144 -13.68 -4.17 -13.38
CA PHE A 144 -12.41 -3.75 -12.79
C PHE A 144 -12.64 -3.14 -11.42
N ILE A 145 -12.11 -3.76 -10.36
CA ILE A 145 -12.24 -3.27 -8.98
C ILE A 145 -10.92 -2.61 -8.59
N SER A 146 -10.95 -1.33 -8.27
CA SER A 146 -9.79 -0.58 -7.79
C SER A 146 -10.22 0.54 -6.85
N HIS A 147 -9.33 0.92 -5.95
CA HIS A 147 -9.46 2.14 -5.14
C HIS A 147 -8.62 3.29 -5.72
N LYS A 148 -7.80 3.05 -6.74
CA LYS A 148 -7.00 4.06 -7.44
C LYS A 148 -7.85 4.74 -8.51
N LEU A 149 -8.30 5.95 -8.20
CA LEU A 149 -9.27 6.66 -9.06
C LEU A 149 -8.74 7.00 -10.44
N ASP A 150 -7.44 7.29 -10.58
CA ASP A 150 -6.83 7.57 -11.88
C ASP A 150 -6.92 6.36 -12.81
N GLU A 151 -6.66 5.17 -12.29
CA GLU A 151 -6.80 3.92 -13.04
C GLU A 151 -8.23 3.67 -13.49
N VAL A 152 -9.20 3.92 -12.59
CA VAL A 152 -10.62 3.76 -12.91
C VAL A 152 -11.06 4.75 -13.98
N LEU A 153 -10.64 6.02 -13.87
CA LEU A 153 -10.95 7.08 -14.85
C LEU A 153 -10.30 6.83 -16.20
N GLU A 154 -9.17 6.12 -16.26
CA GLU A 154 -8.48 5.81 -17.51
C GLU A 154 -9.16 4.66 -18.29
N ILE A 155 -9.68 3.63 -17.59
CA ILE A 155 -10.09 2.38 -18.24
C ILE A 155 -11.60 2.17 -18.31
N ALA A 156 -12.38 2.68 -17.33
CA ALA A 156 -13.79 2.38 -17.23
C ALA A 156 -14.65 3.19 -18.19
N ASP A 157 -15.72 2.61 -18.71
CA ASP A 157 -16.79 3.33 -19.43
C ASP A 157 -17.82 3.86 -18.42
N GLU A 158 -18.15 3.04 -17.43
CA GLU A 158 -19.12 3.31 -16.38
C GLU A 158 -18.50 2.96 -15.03
N ILE A 159 -18.77 3.78 -14.02
CA ILE A 159 -18.17 3.66 -12.69
C ILE A 159 -19.28 3.51 -11.65
N SER A 160 -19.27 2.39 -10.95
CA SER A 160 -20.17 2.11 -9.84
C SER A 160 -19.43 2.29 -8.51
N VAL A 161 -19.92 3.19 -7.66
CA VAL A 161 -19.32 3.46 -6.35
C VAL A 161 -20.02 2.63 -5.27
N MET A 162 -19.24 1.80 -4.56
CA MET A 162 -19.71 1.00 -3.42
C MET A 162 -19.12 1.53 -2.12
N ARG A 163 -19.95 1.63 -1.08
CA ARG A 163 -19.53 2.02 0.27
C ARG A 163 -20.29 1.24 1.32
N SER A 164 -19.55 0.63 2.27
CA SER A 164 -20.14 -0.16 3.37
C SER A 164 -21.11 -1.25 2.90
N GLY A 165 -20.80 -1.90 1.76
CA GLY A 165 -21.65 -2.96 1.19
C GLY A 165 -22.91 -2.48 0.45
N GLN A 166 -23.03 -1.17 0.22
CA GLN A 166 -24.15 -0.59 -0.52
C GLN A 166 -23.66 0.08 -1.80
N MET A 167 -24.42 -0.06 -2.89
CA MET A 167 -24.25 0.72 -4.09
C MET A 167 -24.70 2.14 -3.81
N ILE A 168 -23.81 3.11 -3.99
CA ILE A 168 -24.07 4.53 -3.76
C ILE A 168 -24.61 5.19 -5.01
N ASP A 169 -23.90 5.03 -6.11
CA ASP A 169 -24.29 5.58 -7.41
C ASP A 169 -23.54 4.85 -8.52
N THR A 170 -24.05 5.00 -9.75
CA THR A 170 -23.42 4.52 -10.98
C THR A 170 -23.42 5.65 -11.99
N VAL A 171 -22.24 6.03 -12.46
CA VAL A 171 -22.03 7.20 -13.31
C VAL A 171 -21.20 6.86 -14.54
N LEU A 172 -21.48 7.56 -15.65
CA LEU A 172 -20.63 7.47 -16.83
C LEU A 172 -19.30 8.20 -16.57
N ASN A 173 -18.21 7.62 -17.01
CA ASN A 173 -16.85 8.14 -16.75
C ASN A 173 -16.64 9.58 -17.28
N ASN A 174 -17.28 9.94 -18.40
CA ASN A 174 -17.17 11.28 -18.98
C ASN A 174 -17.92 12.38 -18.17
N ASN A 175 -18.71 12.01 -17.17
CA ASN A 175 -19.56 12.92 -16.38
C ASN A 175 -19.11 13.09 -14.94
N VAL A 176 -17.96 12.53 -14.55
CA VAL A 176 -17.51 12.52 -13.15
C VAL A 176 -16.05 12.90 -13.02
N SER A 177 -15.72 13.69 -12.00
CA SER A 177 -14.34 14.03 -11.66
C SER A 177 -13.78 13.11 -10.56
N LYS A 178 -12.46 13.02 -10.45
CA LYS A 178 -11.76 12.30 -9.38
C LYS A 178 -12.24 12.72 -7.99
N ILE A 179 -12.45 14.02 -7.77
CA ILE A 179 -12.93 14.57 -6.49
C ILE A 179 -14.34 14.08 -6.18
N GLN A 180 -15.24 14.10 -7.15
CA GLN A 180 -16.62 13.62 -6.95
C GLN A 180 -16.66 12.12 -6.63
N LEU A 181 -15.86 11.30 -7.32
CA LEU A 181 -15.75 9.86 -7.00
C LEU A 181 -15.23 9.64 -5.58
N ALA A 182 -14.18 10.36 -5.18
CA ALA A 182 -13.65 10.26 -3.84
C ALA A 182 -14.67 10.67 -2.76
N GLU A 183 -15.45 11.74 -2.99
CA GLU A 183 -16.53 12.16 -2.08
C GLU A 183 -17.65 11.12 -1.98
N MET A 184 -18.05 10.48 -3.07
CA MET A 184 -19.01 9.38 -3.07
C MET A 184 -18.51 8.18 -2.26
N MET A 185 -17.22 7.82 -2.41
CA MET A 185 -16.59 6.70 -1.69
C MET A 185 -16.51 6.98 -0.19
N ILE A 186 -16.13 8.20 0.21
CA ILE A 186 -15.96 8.59 1.62
C ILE A 186 -17.30 8.94 2.28
N GLY A 187 -18.24 9.49 1.50
CA GLY A 187 -19.56 9.91 1.99
C GLY A 187 -19.60 11.26 2.68
N LYS A 188 -18.57 12.04 2.54
CA LYS A 188 -18.45 13.44 2.98
C LYS A 188 -17.55 14.18 2.01
N SER A 189 -17.71 15.47 1.89
CA SER A 189 -16.80 16.30 1.10
C SER A 189 -15.36 16.05 1.57
N LEU A 190 -14.46 15.90 0.63
CA LEU A 190 -13.04 15.87 0.95
C LEU A 190 -12.70 17.17 1.66
N PRO A 191 -12.09 17.14 2.84
CA PRO A 191 -11.60 18.36 3.44
C PRO A 191 -10.60 18.98 2.45
N VAL A 192 -10.95 20.10 1.88
CA VAL A 192 -9.97 20.94 1.19
C VAL A 192 -8.89 21.18 2.24
N PRO A 193 -7.61 20.79 1.99
CA PRO A 193 -6.57 21.02 2.98
C PRO A 193 -6.64 22.50 3.37
N PRO A 194 -6.84 22.85 4.66
CA PRO A 194 -6.80 24.24 5.04
C PRO A 194 -5.46 24.81 4.58
N PRO A 195 -5.42 26.06 4.11
CA PRO A 195 -4.17 26.71 3.78
C PRO A 195 -3.26 26.58 5.00
N ARG A 196 -2.02 26.15 4.77
CA ARG A 196 -1.02 25.93 5.82
C ARG A 196 -1.03 27.10 6.80
N ALA A 197 -1.48 26.81 8.03
CA ALA A 197 -1.52 27.81 9.09
C ALA A 197 -0.15 27.79 9.73
N THR A 198 0.79 28.49 9.48
CA THR A 198 2.04 28.75 10.22
C THR A 198 3.34 28.52 9.44
N SER A 199 4.24 29.46 9.64
CA SER A 199 5.67 29.35 9.40
C SER A 199 6.24 28.17 10.18
N THR A 200 6.99 27.30 9.52
CA THR A 200 7.86 26.31 10.18
C THR A 200 8.73 27.01 11.21
N SER A 201 8.87 26.40 12.39
CA SER A 201 9.81 26.90 13.41
C SER A 201 11.24 26.75 12.87
N GLU A 202 12.15 27.67 13.23
CA GLU A 202 13.58 27.52 12.93
C GLU A 202 14.30 26.54 13.90
N GLU A 203 13.56 25.96 14.86
CA GLU A 203 14.12 24.99 15.82
C GLU A 203 14.31 23.63 15.13
N ILE A 204 15.55 23.18 15.03
CA ILE A 204 15.91 21.89 14.42
C ILE A 204 15.65 20.76 15.44
N ILE A 205 14.81 19.80 15.10
CA ILE A 205 14.49 18.63 15.92
C ILE A 205 15.41 17.46 15.56
N LEU A 206 15.64 17.20 14.26
CA LEU A 206 16.55 16.17 13.77
C LEU A 206 17.57 16.81 12.83
N LYS A 207 18.84 16.50 13.04
CA LYS A 207 19.93 16.87 12.15
C LYS A 207 20.75 15.66 11.76
N VAL A 208 20.88 15.45 10.47
CA VAL A 208 21.70 14.41 9.85
C VAL A 208 22.84 15.08 9.13
N GLU A 209 24.09 14.67 9.41
CA GLU A 209 25.30 15.32 8.88
C GLU A 209 26.28 14.28 8.32
N ASN A 210 26.57 14.39 7.02
CA ASN A 210 27.56 13.59 6.26
C ASN A 210 27.43 12.08 6.54
N LEU A 211 26.19 11.55 6.48
CA LEU A 211 25.93 10.16 6.78
C LEU A 211 26.37 9.27 5.64
N GLU A 212 27.10 8.19 5.97
CA GLU A 212 27.56 7.19 5.01
C GLU A 212 27.35 5.79 5.56
N SER A 213 27.01 4.86 4.69
CA SER A 213 26.91 3.43 5.01
C SER A 213 27.26 2.57 3.81
N GLN A 214 27.92 1.43 4.07
CA GLN A 214 28.23 0.40 3.11
C GLN A 214 27.51 -0.91 3.46
N ASP A 215 27.27 -1.73 2.45
CA ASP A 215 26.80 -3.11 2.65
C ASP A 215 27.96 -4.05 3.03
N GLU A 216 27.63 -5.32 3.28
CA GLU A 216 28.63 -6.36 3.62
C GLU A 216 29.66 -6.60 2.51
N ASP A 217 29.36 -6.24 1.27
CA ASP A 217 30.25 -6.33 0.11
C ASP A 217 31.11 -5.06 -0.09
N GLY A 218 30.96 -4.04 0.77
CA GLY A 218 31.69 -2.77 0.71
C GLY A 218 31.14 -1.80 -0.35
N ARG A 219 29.92 -2.02 -0.84
CA ARG A 219 29.25 -1.09 -1.77
C ARG A 219 28.54 -0.01 -0.98
N ASN A 220 28.60 1.22 -1.47
CA ASN A 220 27.90 2.32 -0.84
C ASN A 220 26.38 2.14 -0.96
N VAL A 221 25.73 2.11 0.18
CA VAL A 221 24.25 2.12 0.30
C VAL A 221 23.76 3.55 0.18
N PHE A 222 24.39 4.46 0.93
CA PHE A 222 24.22 5.91 0.79
C PHE A 222 25.52 6.64 1.15
N THR A 223 25.71 7.83 0.59
CA THR A 223 26.93 8.61 0.75
C THR A 223 26.60 10.10 0.88
N ASP A 224 27.25 10.75 1.86
CA ASP A 224 27.20 12.20 2.12
C ASP A 224 25.77 12.73 2.27
N ILE A 225 24.93 12.02 3.03
CA ILE A 225 23.56 12.43 3.29
C ILE A 225 23.54 13.45 4.42
N SER A 226 23.05 14.66 4.12
CA SER A 226 22.89 15.74 5.09
C SER A 226 21.55 16.44 4.90
N PHE A 227 20.74 16.52 5.96
CA PHE A 227 19.48 17.25 6.00
C PHE A 227 19.05 17.54 7.42
N GLU A 228 18.07 18.42 7.56
CA GLU A 228 17.50 18.83 8.85
C GLU A 228 15.97 18.75 8.79
N VAL A 229 15.35 18.36 9.91
CA VAL A 229 13.91 18.42 10.12
C VAL A 229 13.64 19.45 11.20
N ASN A 230 12.82 20.44 10.87
CA ASN A 230 12.45 21.50 11.82
C ASN A 230 11.25 21.04 12.68
N LYS A 231 11.06 21.73 13.81
CA LYS A 231 9.89 21.53 14.67
C LYS A 231 8.61 21.93 13.93
N SER A 232 7.57 21.11 14.08
CA SER A 232 6.28 21.31 13.42
C SER A 232 6.39 21.33 11.89
N GLU A 233 7.30 20.52 11.34
CA GLU A 233 7.51 20.36 9.91
C GLU A 233 7.21 18.93 9.47
N ILE A 234 6.63 18.78 8.28
CA ILE A 234 6.62 17.51 7.54
C ILE A 234 7.67 17.61 6.44
N LEU A 235 8.81 16.94 6.63
CA LEU A 235 9.83 16.78 5.59
C LEU A 235 9.55 15.48 4.82
N GLY A 236 9.26 15.59 3.52
CA GLY A 236 9.07 14.45 2.62
C GLY A 236 10.39 13.95 2.07
N ILE A 237 10.54 12.63 1.93
CA ILE A 237 11.61 11.97 1.19
C ILE A 237 11.03 11.30 -0.04
N ALA A 238 11.40 11.80 -1.23
CA ALA A 238 11.07 11.23 -2.52
C ALA A 238 12.22 10.37 -3.06
N GLY A 239 11.91 9.32 -3.81
CA GLY A 239 12.91 8.49 -4.48
C GLY A 239 12.29 7.18 -4.96
N VAL A 240 12.88 6.57 -5.98
CA VAL A 240 12.51 5.22 -6.43
C VAL A 240 13.03 4.21 -5.41
N GLU A 241 12.29 3.13 -5.16
CA GLU A 241 12.69 2.06 -4.24
C GLU A 241 14.12 1.57 -4.52
N GLY A 242 14.93 1.41 -3.47
CA GLY A 242 16.34 1.03 -3.58
C GLY A 242 17.32 2.20 -3.74
N ASN A 243 16.88 3.46 -3.65
CA ASN A 243 17.76 4.63 -3.71
C ASN A 243 18.30 5.09 -2.33
N GLY A 244 18.19 4.28 -1.26
CA GLY A 244 18.78 4.55 0.04
C GLY A 244 17.85 5.17 1.08
N GLN A 245 16.59 5.50 0.73
CA GLN A 245 15.63 6.14 1.65
C GLN A 245 15.34 5.28 2.89
N LYS A 246 15.09 3.98 2.66
CA LYS A 246 14.81 3.00 3.72
C LYS A 246 15.98 2.88 4.66
N GLU A 247 17.16 2.72 4.11
CA GLU A 247 18.40 2.50 4.85
C GLU A 247 18.78 3.73 5.70
N VAL A 248 18.54 4.95 5.19
CA VAL A 248 18.72 6.20 5.97
C VAL A 248 17.73 6.25 7.13
N VAL A 249 16.47 5.87 6.93
CA VAL A 249 15.49 5.77 8.03
C VAL A 249 15.91 4.73 9.05
N GLU A 250 16.32 3.54 8.62
CA GLU A 250 16.81 2.47 9.48
C GLU A 250 18.06 2.90 10.28
N ALA A 251 18.94 3.73 9.67
CA ALA A 251 20.06 4.35 10.36
C ALA A 251 19.60 5.35 11.43
N ILE A 252 18.59 6.19 11.15
CA ILE A 252 18.05 7.16 12.11
C ILE A 252 17.38 6.48 13.30
N ILE A 253 16.67 5.37 13.09
CA ILE A 253 16.04 4.61 14.18
C ILE A 253 16.99 3.60 14.86
N GLY A 254 18.22 3.43 14.32
CA GLY A 254 19.26 2.60 14.93
C GLY A 254 19.16 1.10 14.62
N ILE A 255 18.52 0.72 13.52
CA ILE A 255 18.52 -0.65 12.97
C ILE A 255 19.74 -0.85 12.06
N GLN A 256 19.99 0.11 11.15
CA GLN A 256 21.14 0.10 10.25
C GLN A 256 22.34 0.77 10.93
N ALA A 257 23.51 0.12 10.85
CA ALA A 257 24.77 0.74 11.26
C ALA A 257 25.21 1.81 10.25
N ILE A 258 25.92 2.82 10.71
CA ILE A 258 26.50 3.87 9.88
C ILE A 258 28.01 3.87 10.04
N ASP A 259 28.75 4.03 8.94
CA ASP A 259 30.21 4.05 8.92
C ASP A 259 30.73 5.42 9.37
N SER A 260 30.19 6.50 8.81
CA SER A 260 30.57 7.85 9.15
C SER A 260 29.36 8.78 9.31
N GLY A 261 29.59 10.01 9.73
CA GLY A 261 28.59 11.04 9.95
C GLY A 261 28.04 11.09 11.36
N LYS A 262 27.01 11.94 11.54
CA LYS A 262 26.41 12.24 12.84
C LYS A 262 24.90 12.36 12.72
N ILE A 263 24.19 11.89 13.75
CA ILE A 263 22.74 12.05 13.89
C ILE A 263 22.47 12.73 15.23
N THR A 264 21.87 13.92 15.18
CA THR A 264 21.52 14.71 16.36
C THR A 264 19.99 14.82 16.44
N PHE A 265 19.41 14.41 17.57
CA PHE A 265 18.00 14.56 17.88
C PHE A 265 17.82 15.40 19.15
N MET A 266 17.03 16.49 19.07
CA MET A 266 16.82 17.43 20.18
C MET A 266 18.16 17.86 20.83
N ASN A 267 19.13 18.25 20.02
CA ASN A 267 20.50 18.64 20.42
C ASN A 267 21.33 17.54 21.09
N GLN A 268 20.91 16.26 21.09
CA GLN A 268 21.67 15.13 21.60
C GLN A 268 22.16 14.25 20.44
N ASP A 269 23.43 13.88 20.48
CA ASP A 269 23.97 12.88 19.56
C ASP A 269 23.37 11.51 19.89
N ILE A 270 22.71 10.90 18.90
CA ILE A 270 22.06 9.59 19.04
C ILE A 270 22.75 8.49 18.23
N LYS A 271 23.90 8.76 17.59
CA LYS A 271 24.62 7.79 16.73
C LYS A 271 24.82 6.45 17.45
N ASN A 272 25.27 6.48 18.69
CA ASN A 272 25.61 5.28 19.46
C ASN A 272 24.46 4.76 20.32
N LYS A 273 23.28 5.37 20.27
CA LYS A 273 22.10 4.88 21.00
C LYS A 273 21.43 3.76 20.22
N GLY A 274 21.02 2.70 20.91
CA GLY A 274 20.22 1.63 20.33
C GLY A 274 18.80 2.08 19.95
N THR A 275 18.11 1.31 19.11
CA THR A 275 16.72 1.60 18.65
C THR A 275 15.79 1.91 19.82
N ARG A 276 15.83 1.10 20.88
CA ARG A 276 14.99 1.31 22.05
C ARG A 276 15.22 2.68 22.72
N GLU A 277 16.48 3.08 22.91
CA GLU A 277 16.81 4.35 23.54
C GLU A 277 16.37 5.55 22.70
N ARG A 278 16.43 5.41 21.35
CA ARG A 278 15.97 6.43 20.41
C ARG A 278 14.44 6.55 20.46
N LEU A 279 13.70 5.45 20.48
CA LEU A 279 12.24 5.45 20.63
C LEU A 279 11.82 6.02 22.00
N GLU A 280 12.47 5.63 23.09
CA GLU A 280 12.22 6.15 24.44
C GLU A 280 12.57 7.66 24.55
N SER A 281 13.40 8.22 23.68
CA SER A 281 13.72 9.66 23.64
C SER A 281 12.67 10.53 22.96
N GLY A 282 11.60 9.95 22.40
CA GLY A 282 10.51 10.70 21.73
C GLY A 282 10.47 10.57 20.21
N ILE A 283 11.16 9.56 19.64
CA ILE A 283 11.02 9.20 18.22
C ILE A 283 9.96 8.09 18.13
N SER A 284 8.99 8.23 17.24
CA SER A 284 8.05 7.15 16.87
C SER A 284 8.29 6.73 15.43
N PHE A 285 7.95 5.48 15.10
CA PHE A 285 8.20 4.91 13.78
C PHE A 285 7.02 4.10 13.25
N ILE A 286 6.52 4.48 12.08
CA ILE A 286 5.58 3.71 11.27
C ILE A 286 6.38 3.05 10.16
N PRO A 287 6.58 1.71 10.19
CA PRO A 287 7.33 1.00 9.16
C PRO A 287 6.48 0.78 7.90
N GLU A 288 7.16 0.48 6.79
CA GLU A 288 6.54 0.19 5.50
C GLU A 288 5.64 -1.06 5.53
N ASP A 289 6.12 -2.14 6.16
CA ASP A 289 5.35 -3.37 6.33
C ASP A 289 4.77 -3.47 7.75
N ARG A 290 3.49 -3.13 7.87
CA ARG A 290 2.78 -3.16 9.16
C ARG A 290 2.66 -4.55 9.76
N GLN A 291 2.57 -5.59 8.92
CA GLN A 291 2.33 -6.97 9.39
C GLN A 291 3.62 -7.63 9.87
N LEU A 292 4.74 -7.34 9.21
CA LEU A 292 6.04 -7.90 9.59
C LEU A 292 6.76 -7.09 10.67
N GLN A 293 6.58 -5.76 10.68
CA GLN A 293 7.41 -4.85 11.47
C GLN A 293 6.64 -4.08 12.56
N ALA A 294 5.32 -3.83 12.38
CA ALA A 294 4.58 -2.99 13.32
C ALA A 294 3.64 -3.75 14.23
N MET A 295 3.15 -4.92 13.84
CA MET A 295 2.16 -5.69 14.60
C MET A 295 2.60 -7.14 14.81
N ILE A 296 2.17 -7.74 15.92
CA ILE A 296 2.21 -9.19 16.09
C ILE A 296 0.80 -9.70 15.79
N MET A 297 0.67 -10.33 14.62
CA MET A 297 -0.62 -10.66 14.02
C MET A 297 -1.48 -11.60 14.89
N ASP A 298 -0.87 -12.54 15.60
CA ASP A 298 -1.53 -13.49 16.50
C ASP A 298 -1.85 -12.93 17.90
N MET A 299 -1.54 -11.66 18.15
CA MET A 299 -1.87 -10.98 19.38
C MET A 299 -3.07 -10.05 19.20
N ASN A 300 -3.80 -9.81 20.30
CA ASN A 300 -4.91 -8.86 20.34
C ASN A 300 -4.41 -7.39 20.35
N LEU A 301 -5.34 -6.44 20.15
CA LEU A 301 -5.02 -5.03 20.07
C LEU A 301 -4.47 -4.48 21.39
N THR A 302 -4.93 -5.00 22.55
CA THR A 302 -4.38 -4.63 23.87
C THR A 302 -2.89 -4.94 23.98
N ASN A 303 -2.44 -6.07 23.42
CA ASN A 303 -1.02 -6.43 23.43
C ASN A 303 -0.24 -5.66 22.34
N ASN A 304 -0.85 -5.44 21.21
CA ASN A 304 -0.23 -4.70 20.11
C ASN A 304 0.00 -3.21 20.44
N VAL A 305 -0.80 -2.60 21.31
CA VAL A 305 -0.59 -1.19 21.71
C VAL A 305 0.67 -0.98 22.56
N ILE A 306 1.18 -2.03 23.23
CA ILE A 306 2.38 -1.98 24.09
C ILE A 306 3.68 -2.39 23.39
N ILE A 307 3.63 -2.84 22.15
CA ILE A 307 4.85 -3.26 21.43
C ILE A 307 5.86 -2.11 21.40
N GLY A 308 7.10 -2.41 21.80
CA GLY A 308 8.19 -1.43 21.93
C GLY A 308 8.13 -0.56 23.20
N ARG A 309 6.99 -0.56 23.91
CA ARG A 309 6.69 0.33 25.06
C ARG A 309 6.53 -0.40 26.38
N GLN A 310 6.79 -1.70 26.42
CA GLN A 310 6.55 -2.57 27.58
C GLN A 310 7.33 -2.17 28.83
N ASN A 311 8.36 -1.35 28.71
CA ASN A 311 9.22 -0.93 29.81
C ASN A 311 8.94 0.48 30.33
N ILE A 312 8.11 1.26 29.66
CA ILE A 312 7.76 2.60 30.16
C ILE A 312 6.83 2.50 31.35
N GLU A 313 6.90 3.47 32.25
CA GLU A 313 6.16 3.51 33.53
C GLU A 313 4.65 3.43 33.33
N LYS A 314 4.13 3.92 32.22
CA LYS A 314 2.72 3.82 31.84
C LYS A 314 2.22 2.37 31.82
N TYR A 315 3.04 1.41 31.36
CA TYR A 315 2.66 0.00 31.20
C TYR A 315 3.33 -0.95 32.17
N LYS A 316 4.40 -0.54 32.88
CA LYS A 316 5.14 -1.35 33.82
C LYS A 316 4.97 -0.83 35.25
N SER A 317 4.68 -1.71 36.18
CA SER A 317 4.67 -1.38 37.63
C SER A 317 6.10 -1.37 38.16
N SER A 318 6.29 -0.80 39.36
CA SER A 318 7.57 -0.85 40.11
C SER A 318 8.04 -2.29 40.41
N LEU A 319 7.12 -3.25 40.48
CA LEU A 319 7.39 -4.67 40.68
C LEU A 319 7.63 -5.44 39.37
N GLY A 320 7.70 -4.74 38.21
CA GLY A 320 7.94 -5.36 36.91
C GLY A 320 6.73 -6.00 36.23
N THR A 321 5.55 -5.97 36.85
CA THR A 321 4.31 -6.53 36.27
C THR A 321 3.68 -5.55 35.29
N MET A 322 3.00 -6.09 34.25
CA MET A 322 2.29 -5.28 33.27
C MET A 322 1.01 -4.66 33.81
N LYS A 323 0.83 -3.37 33.57
CA LYS A 323 -0.40 -2.63 33.91
C LYS A 323 -1.44 -2.82 32.79
N THR A 324 -2.02 -4.01 32.67
CA THR A 324 -2.95 -4.37 31.56
C THR A 324 -4.14 -3.42 31.44
N LYS A 325 -4.64 -2.88 32.57
CA LYS A 325 -5.72 -1.89 32.55
C LYS A 325 -5.34 -0.62 31.75
N ASN A 326 -4.10 -0.20 31.85
CA ASN A 326 -3.61 0.97 31.08
C ASN A 326 -3.50 0.64 29.60
N ALA A 327 -3.05 -0.57 29.26
CA ALA A 327 -2.99 -1.04 27.88
C ALA A 327 -4.39 -1.12 27.24
N VAL A 328 -5.40 -1.61 27.98
CA VAL A 328 -6.79 -1.63 27.52
C VAL A 328 -7.29 -0.21 27.22
N LYS A 329 -7.12 0.73 28.17
CA LYS A 329 -7.54 2.13 27.99
C LYS A 329 -6.87 2.79 26.78
N GLU A 330 -5.58 2.53 26.61
CA GLU A 330 -4.87 3.08 25.45
C GLU A 330 -5.35 2.50 24.13
N SER A 331 -5.56 1.18 24.11
CA SER A 331 -6.13 0.52 22.92
C SER A 331 -7.52 1.06 22.58
N GLU A 332 -8.39 1.29 23.60
CA GLU A 332 -9.71 1.93 23.41
C GLU A 332 -9.58 3.36 22.85
N LYS A 333 -8.62 4.13 23.37
CA LYS A 333 -8.33 5.49 22.88
C LYS A 333 -7.91 5.49 21.42
N VAL A 334 -6.96 4.64 21.03
CA VAL A 334 -6.52 4.48 19.64
C VAL A 334 -7.69 4.05 18.74
N ILE A 335 -8.46 3.04 19.17
CA ILE A 335 -9.61 2.55 18.39
C ILE A 335 -10.62 3.68 18.14
N SER A 336 -10.93 4.47 19.16
CA SER A 336 -11.89 5.58 19.04
C SER A 336 -11.35 6.73 18.23
N ALA A 337 -10.10 7.19 18.50
CA ALA A 337 -9.51 8.37 17.86
C ALA A 337 -9.23 8.17 16.36
N PHE A 338 -8.97 6.93 15.93
CA PHE A 338 -8.65 6.56 14.56
C PHE A 338 -9.76 5.77 13.86
N GLU A 339 -10.95 5.72 14.46
CA GLU A 339 -12.12 5.05 13.88
C GLU A 339 -11.81 3.63 13.40
N VAL A 340 -11.09 2.84 14.22
CA VAL A 340 -10.74 1.45 13.90
C VAL A 340 -11.97 0.58 14.04
N LYS A 341 -12.41 -0.02 12.94
CA LYS A 341 -13.57 -0.92 12.94
C LYS A 341 -13.18 -2.28 13.54
N THR A 342 -13.58 -2.53 14.76
CA THR A 342 -13.28 -3.75 15.52
C THR A 342 -14.37 -4.03 16.56
N PRO A 343 -14.65 -5.32 16.90
CA PRO A 343 -15.52 -5.67 18.04
C PRO A 343 -15.01 -5.18 19.40
N GLY A 344 -13.69 -4.95 19.54
CA GLY A 344 -13.09 -4.48 20.79
C GLY A 344 -11.59 -4.75 20.89
N THR A 345 -10.99 -4.39 22.03
CA THR A 345 -9.53 -4.46 22.26
C THR A 345 -8.97 -5.89 22.33
N ASN A 346 -9.82 -6.89 22.55
CA ASN A 346 -9.43 -8.30 22.56
C ASN A 346 -9.39 -8.94 21.16
N THR A 347 -9.77 -8.21 20.12
CA THR A 347 -9.72 -8.69 18.73
C THR A 347 -8.27 -8.92 18.32
N LEU A 348 -7.99 -10.05 17.68
CA LEU A 348 -6.66 -10.35 17.10
C LEU A 348 -6.36 -9.41 15.92
N ALA A 349 -5.11 -9.04 15.76
CA ALA A 349 -4.68 -8.18 14.66
C ALA A 349 -4.99 -8.79 13.27
N THR A 350 -4.91 -10.13 13.15
CA THR A 350 -5.29 -10.88 11.94
C THR A 350 -6.75 -10.70 11.53
N ALA A 351 -7.65 -10.40 12.46
CA ALA A 351 -9.08 -10.23 12.19
C ALA A 351 -9.44 -8.84 11.63
N LEU A 352 -8.48 -7.91 11.61
CA LEU A 352 -8.68 -6.57 11.06
C LEU A 352 -8.39 -6.55 9.56
N SER A 353 -9.15 -5.73 8.82
CA SER A 353 -8.76 -5.36 7.45
C SER A 353 -7.47 -4.54 7.44
N GLY A 354 -6.75 -4.55 6.31
CA GLY A 354 -5.49 -3.80 6.17
C GLY A 354 -5.61 -2.32 6.54
N GLY A 355 -6.69 -1.66 6.13
CA GLY A 355 -6.96 -0.27 6.52
C GLY A 355 -7.15 -0.08 8.02
N ASN A 356 -7.82 -1.00 8.72
CA ASN A 356 -7.98 -0.92 10.16
C ASN A 356 -6.69 -1.27 10.93
N GLN A 357 -5.85 -2.19 10.41
CA GLN A 357 -4.51 -2.43 10.93
C GLN A 357 -3.67 -1.16 10.85
N GLN A 358 -3.65 -0.48 9.70
CA GLN A 358 -2.89 0.74 9.48
C GLN A 358 -3.36 1.89 10.39
N LYS A 359 -4.67 2.11 10.49
CA LYS A 359 -5.25 3.08 11.42
C LYS A 359 -4.82 2.83 12.87
N PHE A 360 -4.79 1.55 13.28
CA PHE A 360 -4.35 1.19 14.63
C PHE A 360 -2.86 1.46 14.84
N VAL A 361 -2.00 1.11 13.87
CA VAL A 361 -0.55 1.37 13.93
C VAL A 361 -0.28 2.87 14.00
N VAL A 362 -0.84 3.65 13.06
CA VAL A 362 -0.67 5.12 13.04
C VAL A 362 -1.18 5.74 14.34
N GLY A 363 -2.34 5.30 14.84
CA GLY A 363 -2.91 5.77 16.08
C GLY A 363 -2.03 5.47 17.28
N ARG A 364 -1.48 4.27 17.38
CA ARG A 364 -0.53 3.87 18.43
C ARG A 364 0.71 4.76 18.43
N GLU A 365 1.25 5.06 17.26
CA GLU A 365 2.48 5.85 17.14
C GLU A 365 2.25 7.35 17.46
N LEU A 366 1.06 7.88 17.18
CA LEU A 366 0.72 9.28 17.45
C LEU A 366 0.22 9.54 18.87
N GLU A 367 -0.46 8.57 19.49
CA GLU A 367 -1.06 8.75 20.83
C GLU A 367 -0.05 8.83 21.98
N ASP A 368 1.20 8.48 21.75
CA ASP A 368 2.29 8.63 22.73
C ASP A 368 2.95 10.01 22.71
N ASP A 369 2.40 10.96 21.94
CA ASP A 369 2.85 12.35 21.85
C ASP A 369 4.36 12.48 21.52
N PRO A 370 4.82 11.86 20.40
CA PRO A 370 6.23 11.91 20.03
C PRO A 370 6.65 13.32 19.57
N SER A 371 7.95 13.63 19.71
CA SER A 371 8.53 14.86 19.16
C SER A 371 8.86 14.73 17.67
N LEU A 372 9.18 13.51 17.23
CA LEU A 372 9.45 13.16 15.83
C LEU A 372 8.73 11.86 15.47
N LEU A 373 7.95 11.88 14.42
CA LEU A 373 7.41 10.69 13.77
C LEU A 373 8.15 10.43 12.47
N ILE A 374 8.71 9.23 12.32
CA ILE A 374 9.20 8.74 11.03
C ILE A 374 8.11 7.84 10.46
N ALA A 375 7.55 8.24 9.32
CA ALA A 375 6.43 7.55 8.68
C ALA A 375 6.85 7.02 7.31
N SER A 376 7.08 5.72 7.21
CA SER A 376 7.38 5.04 5.95
C SER A 376 6.11 4.45 5.36
N GLN A 377 5.69 4.95 4.19
CA GLN A 377 4.50 4.48 3.45
C GLN A 377 3.22 4.41 4.32
N PRO A 378 2.87 5.49 5.07
CA PRO A 378 1.82 5.43 6.09
C PRO A 378 0.43 5.10 5.55
N THR A 379 0.20 5.24 4.24
CA THR A 379 -1.09 4.96 3.61
C THR A 379 -1.04 3.82 2.59
N ARG A 380 0.06 3.06 2.53
CA ARG A 380 0.21 1.96 1.57
C ARG A 380 -0.82 0.85 1.78
N GLY A 381 -1.57 0.52 0.72
CA GLY A 381 -2.51 -0.60 0.70
C GLY A 381 -3.71 -0.41 1.64
N ILE A 382 -4.23 0.81 1.69
CA ILE A 382 -5.47 1.15 2.41
C ILE A 382 -6.41 1.92 1.48
N ASP A 383 -7.69 1.93 1.84
CA ASP A 383 -8.70 2.66 1.08
C ASP A 383 -8.59 4.19 1.25
N ILE A 384 -9.16 4.94 0.28
CA ILE A 384 -9.11 6.41 0.25
C ILE A 384 -9.68 7.04 1.54
N GLY A 385 -10.70 6.44 2.16
CA GLY A 385 -11.27 6.94 3.41
C GLY A 385 -10.30 6.83 4.58
N ALA A 386 -9.58 5.71 4.67
CA ALA A 386 -8.52 5.51 5.66
C ALA A 386 -7.33 6.44 5.40
N GLN A 387 -6.94 6.63 4.12
CA GLN A 387 -5.90 7.55 3.71
C GLN A 387 -6.23 9.00 4.12
N ALA A 388 -7.42 9.49 3.79
CA ALA A 388 -7.84 10.83 4.15
C ALA A 388 -7.82 11.08 5.66
N LEU A 389 -8.26 10.10 6.47
CA LEU A 389 -8.20 10.18 7.93
C LEU A 389 -6.75 10.28 8.44
N ILE A 390 -5.85 9.45 7.92
CA ILE A 390 -4.43 9.47 8.32
C ILE A 390 -3.80 10.80 7.95
N TRP A 391 -4.05 11.33 6.76
CA TRP A 391 -3.57 12.63 6.32
C TRP A 391 -4.04 13.76 7.22
N GLU A 392 -5.34 13.76 7.58
CA GLU A 392 -5.92 14.72 8.52
C GLU A 392 -5.21 14.67 9.88
N LYS A 393 -5.01 13.45 10.41
CA LYS A 393 -4.33 13.26 11.70
C LYS A 393 -2.87 13.71 11.68
N LEU A 394 -2.11 13.38 10.63
CA LEU A 394 -0.71 13.81 10.50
C LEU A 394 -0.59 15.34 10.41
N LYS A 395 -1.44 16.00 9.61
CA LYS A 395 -1.46 17.46 9.53
C LYS A 395 -1.83 18.10 10.85
N LYS A 396 -2.85 17.59 11.51
CA LYS A 396 -3.27 18.09 12.82
C LYS A 396 -2.17 17.94 13.85
N SER A 397 -1.54 16.78 13.97
CA SER A 397 -0.44 16.55 14.92
C SER A 397 0.76 17.45 14.62
N ARG A 398 1.10 17.68 13.32
CA ARG A 398 2.12 18.67 12.95
C ARG A 398 1.76 20.06 13.45
N ASP A 399 0.52 20.50 13.24
CA ASP A 399 0.07 21.85 13.68
C ASP A 399 0.06 21.97 15.22
N GLU A 400 -0.03 20.84 15.94
CA GLU A 400 0.07 20.74 17.39
C GLU A 400 1.51 20.62 17.90
N GLY A 401 2.52 20.55 17.01
CA GLY A 401 3.95 20.59 17.39
C GLY A 401 4.77 19.38 16.99
N LEU A 402 4.18 18.33 16.42
CA LEU A 402 4.87 17.16 15.94
C LEU A 402 5.71 17.48 14.71
N SER A 403 6.96 16.97 14.67
CA SER A 403 7.76 16.94 13.44
C SER A 403 7.61 15.56 12.77
N VAL A 404 7.55 15.54 11.44
CA VAL A 404 7.37 14.30 10.68
C VAL A 404 8.41 14.17 9.58
N LEU A 405 9.06 13.01 9.52
CA LEU A 405 9.85 12.59 8.37
C LEU A 405 9.01 11.57 7.58
N LEU A 406 8.50 11.99 6.42
CA LEU A 406 7.56 11.22 5.60
C LEU A 406 8.27 10.59 4.41
N ILE A 407 8.19 9.29 4.28
CA ILE A 407 8.63 8.55 3.09
C ILE A 407 7.41 7.97 2.41
N SER A 408 7.18 8.31 1.15
CA SER A 408 6.10 7.73 0.36
C SER A 408 6.49 7.56 -1.10
N ALA A 409 6.01 6.47 -1.71
CA ALA A 409 6.05 6.26 -3.15
C ALA A 409 4.89 7.00 -3.86
N ASP A 410 3.87 7.39 -3.11
CA ASP A 410 2.74 8.18 -3.61
C ASP A 410 3.15 9.66 -3.64
N LEU A 411 3.33 10.20 -4.85
CA LEU A 411 3.74 11.58 -5.06
C LEU A 411 2.65 12.58 -4.61
N GLU A 412 1.36 12.20 -4.70
CA GLU A 412 0.27 13.03 -4.21
C GLU A 412 0.32 13.14 -2.67
N GLU A 413 0.63 12.02 -1.99
CA GLU A 413 0.84 12.02 -0.54
C GLU A 413 2.02 12.92 -0.16
N LEU A 414 3.16 12.76 -0.81
CA LEU A 414 4.34 13.58 -0.54
C LEU A 414 4.05 15.08 -0.74
N ILE A 415 3.54 15.46 -1.90
CA ILE A 415 3.24 16.87 -2.22
C ILE A 415 2.12 17.41 -1.31
N GLY A 416 1.10 16.58 -1.05
CA GLY A 416 -0.07 16.97 -0.27
C GLY A 416 0.20 17.16 1.23
N LEU A 417 1.15 16.43 1.79
CA LEU A 417 1.44 16.47 3.23
C LEU A 417 2.67 17.30 3.58
N SER A 418 3.72 17.26 2.74
CA SER A 418 5.03 17.82 3.08
C SER A 418 5.07 19.35 3.04
N ASP A 419 5.94 19.91 3.84
CA ASP A 419 6.34 21.33 3.79
C ASP A 419 7.52 21.53 2.84
N ARG A 420 8.54 20.65 2.95
CA ARG A 420 9.68 20.52 2.05
C ARG A 420 9.81 19.07 1.62
N ILE A 421 10.41 18.84 0.46
CA ILE A 421 10.68 17.50 -0.08
C ILE A 421 12.16 17.42 -0.45
N ILE A 422 12.84 16.40 0.05
CA ILE A 422 14.20 16.02 -0.38
C ILE A 422 14.11 14.81 -1.29
N VAL A 423 14.93 14.81 -2.33
CA VAL A 423 14.90 13.76 -3.36
C VAL A 423 16.18 12.94 -3.30
N PHE A 424 16.01 11.63 -3.22
CA PHE A 424 17.08 10.64 -3.22
C PHE A 424 17.23 10.00 -4.59
N TYR A 425 18.48 9.89 -5.05
CA TYR A 425 18.86 9.17 -6.25
C TYR A 425 20.22 8.52 -6.08
N GLN A 426 20.30 7.20 -6.31
CA GLN A 426 21.53 6.41 -6.19
C GLN A 426 22.31 6.63 -4.88
N GLY A 427 21.61 6.59 -3.75
CA GLY A 427 22.21 6.73 -2.42
C GLY A 427 22.66 8.14 -2.07
N LYS A 428 22.22 9.17 -2.80
CA LYS A 428 22.57 10.57 -2.55
C LYS A 428 21.32 11.45 -2.47
N LEU A 429 21.39 12.51 -1.67
CA LEU A 429 20.43 13.59 -1.71
C LEU A 429 20.77 14.50 -2.89
N VAL A 430 19.92 14.54 -3.92
CA VAL A 430 20.16 15.27 -5.16
C VAL A 430 19.47 16.61 -5.24
N LYS A 431 18.36 16.78 -4.51
CA LYS A 431 17.58 18.03 -4.53
C LYS A 431 16.77 18.22 -3.26
N GLU A 432 16.56 19.48 -2.91
CA GLU A 432 15.58 19.93 -1.92
C GLU A 432 14.61 20.89 -2.60
N LEU A 433 13.31 20.72 -2.34
CA LEU A 433 12.21 21.41 -3.03
C LEU A 433 11.17 21.89 -2.00
N ASP A 434 10.57 23.06 -2.26
CA ASP A 434 9.35 23.49 -1.56
C ASP A 434 8.15 22.73 -2.16
N ALA A 435 7.44 21.97 -1.33
CA ALA A 435 6.31 21.16 -1.77
C ALA A 435 5.16 21.98 -2.39
N LYS A 436 5.09 23.29 -2.14
CA LYS A 436 4.06 24.17 -2.74
C LYS A 436 4.26 24.42 -4.23
N ASN A 437 5.51 24.30 -4.70
CA ASN A 437 5.91 24.72 -6.04
C ASN A 437 6.38 23.55 -6.93
N VAL A 438 6.16 22.30 -6.49
CA VAL A 438 6.62 21.10 -7.20
C VAL A 438 5.46 20.33 -7.78
N THR A 439 5.63 19.80 -8.99
CA THR A 439 4.68 18.88 -9.64
C THR A 439 5.14 17.43 -9.54
N PRO A 440 4.25 16.43 -9.70
CA PRO A 440 4.65 15.02 -9.79
C PRO A 440 5.69 14.75 -10.87
N GLU A 441 5.60 15.44 -12.03
CA GLU A 441 6.54 15.32 -13.14
C GLU A 441 7.92 15.88 -12.76
N ASP A 442 7.97 16.96 -11.99
CA ASP A 442 9.23 17.52 -11.48
C ASP A 442 9.92 16.51 -10.55
N LEU A 443 9.19 15.97 -9.57
CA LEU A 443 9.72 14.94 -8.65
C LEU A 443 10.19 13.71 -9.42
N GLY A 444 9.38 13.18 -10.33
CA GLY A 444 9.74 12.04 -11.17
C GLY A 444 11.04 12.26 -11.95
N GLY A 445 11.25 13.47 -12.45
CA GLY A 445 12.48 13.84 -13.16
C GLY A 445 13.73 13.76 -12.28
N TYR A 446 13.67 14.25 -11.03
CA TYR A 446 14.79 14.15 -10.08
C TYR A 446 14.99 12.73 -9.56
N MET A 447 13.91 12.01 -9.25
CA MET A 447 13.94 10.63 -8.74
C MET A 447 14.58 9.64 -9.73
N THR A 448 14.51 9.92 -11.03
CA THR A 448 15.06 9.08 -12.11
C THR A 448 16.40 9.59 -12.65
N GLY A 449 16.91 10.71 -12.15
CA GLY A 449 18.17 11.31 -12.60
C GLY A 449 18.09 12.01 -13.97
N LEU A 450 16.88 12.26 -14.49
CA LEU A 450 16.66 13.02 -15.72
C LEU A 450 16.80 14.53 -15.49
N LYS A 451 16.63 14.98 -14.25
CA LYS A 451 16.88 16.34 -13.78
C LYS A 451 17.96 16.30 -12.69
N THR A 452 18.79 17.33 -12.63
CA THR A 452 19.87 17.51 -11.62
C THR A 452 19.66 18.78 -10.80
#